data_69591403e655f7a12e172edfdc8a5873
#
_entry.id   69591403e655f7a12e172edfdc8a5873
#
_cell.length_a   1.000
_cell.length_b   1.000
_cell.length_c   1.000
_cell.angle_alpha   90.00
_cell.angle_beta   90.00
_cell.angle_gamma   90.00
#
_symmetry.space_group_name_H-M   'P 1'
#
loop_
_entity.id
_entity.type
_entity.pdbx_description
1 polymer ?
#
loop_
_entity_poly.entity_id
_entity_poly.type
_entity_poly.pdbx_seq_one_letter_code
_entity_poly.pdbx_strand_id
1 'polypeptide(L)'
;MGQGTQALRLARAGHMVTGLEQDAAMLAVAHAALAAEPAGIRDRVELIEGDGRETGAHFGPGSFDVVLCHGVLMYVSEPDAMLAGLARMLAPGGLLSLLVRNGDALALRPGLSGDWSGALDAFDTVDYTNRLGLQVRADRLADLTATLSGIGAPLHTWYGVRVFTDGTEAAAELPPEEELERLLAAEERAGRTDPYRSVAALLHLCGVRG
;
A
#
# COMPACT_ATOMS: atom_id res chain seq x y z
N MET A 1 -0.43 -4.38 -9.11
CA MET A 1 -1.77 -4.72 -8.58
C MET A 1 -1.80 -6.12 -7.95
N GLY A 2 -0.79 -6.95 -8.18
CA GLY A 2 -0.67 -8.30 -7.65
C GLY A 2 -1.80 -9.22 -8.13
N GLN A 3 -2.28 -10.10 -7.24
CA GLN A 3 -3.33 -11.07 -7.53
C GLN A 3 -4.75 -10.47 -7.71
N GLY A 4 -4.90 -9.14 -7.76
CA GLY A 4 -6.17 -8.48 -7.98
C GLY A 4 -7.08 -8.32 -6.77
N THR A 5 -6.64 -8.68 -5.56
CA THR A 5 -7.48 -8.67 -4.35
C THR A 5 -8.16 -7.31 -4.10
N GLN A 6 -7.44 -6.20 -4.22
CA GLN A 6 -8.03 -4.87 -4.02
C GLN A 6 -8.93 -4.47 -5.19
N ALA A 7 -8.54 -4.81 -6.43
CA ALA A 7 -9.35 -4.53 -7.60
C ALA A 7 -10.74 -5.19 -7.49
N LEU A 8 -10.78 -6.48 -7.12
CA LEU A 8 -12.04 -7.19 -6.93
C LEU A 8 -12.89 -6.65 -5.78
N ARG A 9 -12.25 -6.26 -4.66
CA ARG A 9 -12.97 -5.62 -3.53
C ARG A 9 -13.65 -4.32 -3.95
N LEU A 10 -12.95 -3.47 -4.68
CA LEU A 10 -13.50 -2.21 -5.18
C LEU A 10 -14.60 -2.44 -6.22
N ALA A 11 -14.41 -3.39 -7.13
CA ALA A 11 -15.43 -3.72 -8.12
C ALA A 11 -16.72 -4.27 -7.48
N ARG A 12 -16.59 -5.11 -6.44
CA ARG A 12 -17.73 -5.59 -5.63
C ARG A 12 -18.44 -4.43 -4.90
N ALA A 13 -17.71 -3.39 -4.52
CA ALA A 13 -18.27 -2.14 -3.95
C ALA A 13 -18.90 -1.22 -4.99
N GLY A 14 -18.87 -1.58 -6.29
CA GLY A 14 -19.53 -0.85 -7.37
C GLY A 14 -18.64 0.09 -8.19
N HIS A 15 -17.32 0.13 -7.91
CA HIS A 15 -16.38 0.99 -8.64
C HIS A 15 -15.93 0.36 -9.96
N MET A 16 -15.65 1.22 -10.95
CA MET A 16 -14.89 0.85 -12.16
C MET A 16 -13.41 0.82 -11.79
N VAL A 17 -12.71 -0.24 -12.10
CA VAL A 17 -11.33 -0.48 -11.65
C VAL A 17 -10.44 -0.88 -12.81
N THR A 18 -9.32 -0.20 -12.96
CA THR A 18 -8.23 -0.61 -13.87
C THR A 18 -7.04 -1.05 -13.03
N GLY A 19 -6.58 -2.27 -13.22
CA GLY A 19 -5.39 -2.82 -12.55
C GLY A 19 -4.22 -2.94 -13.52
N LEU A 20 -3.07 -2.36 -13.16
CA LEU A 20 -1.81 -2.48 -13.91
C LEU A 20 -0.87 -3.44 -13.18
N GLU A 21 -0.33 -4.45 -13.88
CA GLU A 21 0.61 -5.44 -13.33
C GLU A 21 1.65 -5.82 -14.38
N GLN A 22 2.93 -5.80 -13.97
CA GLN A 22 4.04 -6.15 -14.86
C GLN A 22 4.39 -7.64 -14.82
N ASP A 23 4.05 -8.34 -13.73
CA ASP A 23 4.31 -9.77 -13.59
C ASP A 23 3.17 -10.59 -14.24
N ALA A 24 3.49 -11.24 -15.34
CA ALA A 24 2.53 -12.04 -16.10
C ALA A 24 1.92 -13.19 -15.28
N ALA A 25 2.66 -13.77 -14.31
CA ALA A 25 2.14 -14.83 -13.45
C ALA A 25 1.11 -14.26 -12.46
N MET A 26 1.37 -13.10 -11.85
CA MET A 26 0.42 -12.41 -10.99
C MET A 26 -0.81 -11.95 -11.76
N LEU A 27 -0.62 -11.45 -12.98
CA LEU A 27 -1.71 -11.05 -13.87
C LEU A 27 -2.61 -12.25 -14.22
N ALA A 28 -2.01 -13.41 -14.52
CA ALA A 28 -2.77 -14.63 -14.79
C ALA A 28 -3.63 -15.07 -13.59
N VAL A 29 -3.09 -14.99 -12.37
CA VAL A 29 -3.84 -15.26 -11.12
C VAL A 29 -5.00 -14.26 -10.97
N ALA A 30 -4.77 -12.98 -11.24
CA ALA A 30 -5.82 -11.97 -11.18
C ALA A 30 -6.92 -12.21 -12.22
N HIS A 31 -6.57 -12.60 -13.44
CA HIS A 31 -7.55 -12.98 -14.48
C HIS A 31 -8.37 -14.20 -14.06
N ALA A 32 -7.75 -15.22 -13.47
CA ALA A 32 -8.46 -16.39 -12.97
C ALA A 32 -9.43 -16.04 -11.83
N ALA A 33 -9.01 -15.18 -10.91
CA ALA A 33 -9.86 -14.70 -9.83
C ALA A 33 -11.03 -13.86 -10.36
N LEU A 34 -10.78 -12.99 -11.35
CA LEU A 34 -11.81 -12.18 -12.00
C LEU A 34 -12.81 -13.06 -12.77
N ALA A 35 -12.35 -14.10 -13.45
CA ALA A 35 -13.24 -15.02 -14.19
C ALA A 35 -14.22 -15.76 -13.28
N ALA A 36 -13.90 -15.95 -12.01
CA ALA A 36 -14.78 -16.57 -11.02
C ALA A 36 -15.87 -15.62 -10.48
N GLU A 37 -15.77 -14.31 -10.76
CA GLU A 37 -16.76 -13.33 -10.31
C GLU A 37 -18.02 -13.32 -11.19
N PRO A 38 -19.17 -12.87 -10.64
CA PRO A 38 -20.38 -12.60 -11.42
C PRO A 38 -20.13 -11.58 -12.55
N ALA A 39 -20.88 -11.69 -13.65
CA ALA A 39 -20.72 -10.82 -14.83
C ALA A 39 -20.70 -9.32 -14.47
N GLY A 40 -21.66 -8.87 -13.65
CA GLY A 40 -21.72 -7.46 -13.25
C GLY A 40 -20.53 -6.94 -12.43
N ILE A 41 -19.69 -7.84 -11.88
CA ILE A 41 -18.42 -7.47 -11.24
C ILE A 41 -17.30 -7.52 -12.28
N ARG A 42 -17.27 -8.56 -13.12
CA ARG A 42 -16.27 -8.69 -14.20
C ARG A 42 -16.28 -7.47 -15.13
N ASP A 43 -17.46 -6.99 -15.49
CA ASP A 43 -17.64 -5.86 -16.40
C ASP A 43 -17.10 -4.52 -15.83
N ARG A 44 -16.77 -4.47 -14.53
CA ARG A 44 -16.18 -3.30 -13.86
C ARG A 44 -14.66 -3.34 -13.76
N VAL A 45 -14.01 -4.44 -14.14
CA VAL A 45 -12.57 -4.60 -13.94
C VAL A 45 -11.86 -4.75 -15.27
N GLU A 46 -10.90 -3.88 -15.51
CA GLU A 46 -9.94 -3.99 -16.61
C GLU A 46 -8.57 -4.34 -16.03
N LEU A 47 -7.92 -5.38 -16.57
CA LEU A 47 -6.59 -5.81 -16.15
C LEU A 47 -5.62 -5.61 -17.32
N ILE A 48 -4.56 -4.84 -17.09
CA ILE A 48 -3.57 -4.45 -18.11
C ILE A 48 -2.20 -4.95 -17.69
N GLU A 49 -1.48 -5.59 -18.62
CA GLU A 49 -0.06 -5.87 -18.45
C GLU A 49 0.74 -4.57 -18.69
N GLY A 50 1.55 -4.18 -17.69
CA GLY A 50 2.38 -2.97 -17.83
C GLY A 50 3.09 -2.60 -16.54
N ASP A 51 4.08 -1.71 -16.69
CA ASP A 51 4.88 -1.21 -15.59
C ASP A 51 4.24 0.03 -14.95
N GLY A 52 4.07 0.02 -13.64
CA GLY A 52 3.55 1.16 -12.88
C GLY A 52 4.41 2.43 -12.96
N ARG A 53 5.68 2.30 -13.38
CA ARG A 53 6.57 3.44 -13.65
C ARG A 53 6.23 4.15 -14.97
N GLU A 54 5.54 3.47 -15.88
CA GLU A 54 5.19 3.94 -17.21
C GLU A 54 3.69 4.21 -17.38
N THR A 55 3.00 4.61 -16.31
CA THR A 55 1.54 4.86 -16.32
C THR A 55 1.10 5.81 -17.43
N GLY A 56 1.96 6.77 -17.79
CA GLY A 56 1.69 7.71 -18.89
C GLY A 56 1.63 7.08 -20.28
N ALA A 57 2.13 5.84 -20.48
CA ALA A 57 1.99 5.08 -21.72
C ALA A 57 0.59 4.47 -21.86
N HIS A 58 -0.10 4.25 -20.74
CA HIS A 58 -1.40 3.59 -20.71
C HIS A 58 -2.56 4.55 -20.50
N PHE A 59 -2.35 5.65 -19.77
CA PHE A 59 -3.43 6.54 -19.33
C PHE A 59 -3.12 8.01 -19.58
N GLY A 60 -4.14 8.76 -19.95
CA GLY A 60 -4.08 10.22 -20.02
C GLY A 60 -4.09 10.89 -18.63
N PRO A 61 -3.66 12.15 -18.52
CA PRO A 61 -3.78 12.91 -17.27
C PRO A 61 -5.23 13.06 -16.83
N GLY A 62 -5.48 12.93 -15.53
CA GLY A 62 -6.81 13.12 -14.96
C GLY A 62 -7.80 11.99 -15.24
N SER A 63 -7.34 10.79 -15.57
CA SER A 63 -8.18 9.65 -15.92
C SER A 63 -8.87 8.98 -14.74
N PHE A 64 -8.41 9.23 -13.49
CA PHE A 64 -8.89 8.50 -12.31
C PHE A 64 -9.26 9.44 -11.17
N ASP A 65 -10.34 9.11 -10.47
CA ASP A 65 -10.73 9.77 -9.22
C ASP A 65 -9.87 9.27 -8.04
N VAL A 66 -9.40 8.01 -8.11
CA VAL A 66 -8.57 7.39 -7.08
C VAL A 66 -7.46 6.57 -7.73
N VAL A 67 -6.24 6.74 -7.24
CA VAL A 67 -5.09 5.90 -7.62
C VAL A 67 -4.53 5.22 -6.36
N LEU A 68 -4.37 3.90 -6.41
CA LEU A 68 -3.81 3.10 -5.32
C LEU A 68 -2.39 2.63 -5.67
N CYS A 69 -1.43 2.84 -4.76
CA CYS A 69 -0.09 2.28 -4.85
C CYS A 69 0.27 1.63 -3.50
N HIS A 70 -0.11 0.37 -3.36
CA HIS A 70 0.00 -0.36 -2.10
C HIS A 70 1.06 -1.46 -2.18
N GLY A 71 2.10 -1.38 -1.35
CA GLY A 71 3.18 -2.37 -1.27
C GLY A 71 4.06 -2.44 -2.52
N VAL A 72 4.18 -1.36 -3.27
CA VAL A 72 4.93 -1.28 -4.53
C VAL A 72 6.22 -0.47 -4.38
N LEU A 73 6.18 0.68 -3.70
CA LEU A 73 7.30 1.63 -3.65
C LEU A 73 8.59 1.01 -3.12
N MET A 74 8.50 0.02 -2.24
CA MET A 74 9.66 -0.69 -1.70
C MET A 74 10.54 -1.37 -2.78
N TYR A 75 10.00 -1.62 -3.97
CA TYR A 75 10.70 -2.25 -5.09
C TYR A 75 11.18 -1.26 -6.15
N VAL A 76 10.92 0.05 -5.95
CA VAL A 76 11.20 1.08 -6.94
C VAL A 76 12.42 1.90 -6.50
N SER A 77 13.44 1.95 -7.35
CA SER A 77 14.68 2.71 -7.07
C SER A 77 14.46 4.22 -7.08
N GLU A 78 13.57 4.71 -7.94
CA GLU A 78 13.25 6.13 -8.09
C GLU A 78 11.75 6.39 -7.85
N PRO A 79 11.30 6.37 -6.58
CA PRO A 79 9.90 6.46 -6.23
C PRO A 79 9.27 7.80 -6.58
N ASP A 80 10.03 8.90 -6.55
CA ASP A 80 9.51 10.24 -6.80
C ASP A 80 9.00 10.39 -8.24
N ALA A 81 9.72 9.83 -9.22
CA ALA A 81 9.29 9.83 -10.61
C ALA A 81 7.99 9.03 -10.81
N MET A 82 7.90 7.86 -10.17
CA MET A 82 6.68 7.05 -10.19
C MET A 82 5.52 7.78 -9.52
N LEU A 83 5.72 8.36 -8.34
CA LEU A 83 4.69 9.11 -7.61
C LEU A 83 4.18 10.31 -8.41
N ALA A 84 5.07 11.05 -9.09
CA ALA A 84 4.68 12.14 -9.98
C ALA A 84 3.83 11.64 -11.16
N GLY A 85 4.17 10.49 -11.74
CA GLY A 85 3.37 9.81 -12.76
C GLY A 85 1.97 9.48 -12.25
N LEU A 86 1.87 8.87 -11.06
CA LEU A 86 0.59 8.51 -10.44
C LEU A 86 -0.27 9.75 -10.11
N ALA A 87 0.33 10.79 -9.54
CA ALA A 87 -0.38 12.03 -9.24
C ALA A 87 -0.94 12.70 -10.51
N ARG A 88 -0.22 12.62 -11.64
CA ARG A 88 -0.69 13.13 -12.93
C ARG A 88 -1.94 12.41 -13.44
N MET A 89 -2.11 11.12 -13.11
CA MET A 89 -3.28 10.33 -13.53
C MET A 89 -4.55 10.72 -12.78
N LEU A 90 -4.44 11.37 -11.61
CA LEU A 90 -5.61 11.80 -10.84
C LEU A 90 -6.35 12.95 -11.51
N ALA A 91 -7.66 12.93 -11.43
CA ALA A 91 -8.49 14.10 -11.69
C ALA A 91 -8.25 15.19 -10.62
N PRO A 92 -8.57 16.47 -10.88
CA PRO A 92 -8.56 17.49 -9.83
C PRO A 92 -9.44 17.07 -8.64
N GLY A 93 -8.92 17.18 -7.42
CA GLY A 93 -9.58 16.66 -6.20
C GLY A 93 -9.47 15.15 -6.02
N GLY A 94 -8.82 14.42 -6.93
CA GLY A 94 -8.65 12.97 -6.86
C GLY A 94 -7.69 12.54 -5.75
N LEU A 95 -7.84 11.30 -5.29
CA LEU A 95 -7.14 10.73 -4.14
C LEU A 95 -5.99 9.80 -4.57
N LEU A 96 -4.76 10.08 -4.10
CA LEU A 96 -3.64 9.15 -4.13
C LEU A 96 -3.57 8.40 -2.79
N SER A 97 -3.72 7.09 -2.83
CA SER A 97 -3.63 6.21 -1.66
C SER A 97 -2.34 5.40 -1.74
N LEU A 98 -1.43 5.61 -0.78
CA LEU A 98 -0.16 4.91 -0.66
C LEU A 98 -0.16 4.01 0.56
N LEU A 99 0.32 2.78 0.43
CA LEU A 99 0.59 1.91 1.56
C LEU A 99 2.04 1.44 1.48
N VAL A 100 2.86 1.84 2.46
CA VAL A 100 4.30 1.63 2.49
C VAL A 100 4.78 1.06 3.81
N ARG A 101 5.96 0.45 3.85
CA ARG A 101 6.63 0.07 5.10
C ARG A 101 7.08 1.33 5.82
N ASN A 102 6.79 1.40 7.12
CA ASN A 102 7.16 2.53 7.97
C ASN A 102 8.66 2.48 8.31
N GLY A 103 9.44 3.38 7.74
CA GLY A 103 10.87 3.52 7.98
C GLY A 103 11.21 4.02 9.39
N ASP A 104 10.31 4.80 10.00
CA ASP A 104 10.51 5.34 11.34
C ASP A 104 10.25 4.30 12.45
N ALA A 105 9.68 3.15 12.12
CA ALA A 105 9.36 2.08 13.07
C ALA A 105 10.05 0.74 12.77
N LEU A 106 11.07 0.72 11.92
CA LEU A 106 11.75 -0.52 11.51
C LEU A 106 12.35 -1.29 12.68
N ALA A 107 12.89 -0.59 13.68
CA ALA A 107 13.52 -1.18 14.86
C ALA A 107 12.55 -1.96 15.78
N LEU A 108 11.25 -1.67 15.71
CA LEU A 108 10.27 -2.27 16.63
C LEU A 108 10.15 -3.77 16.46
N ARG A 109 10.03 -4.26 15.25
CA ARG A 109 9.85 -5.69 14.99
C ARG A 109 11.04 -6.54 15.47
N PRO A 110 12.30 -6.27 15.07
CA PRO A 110 13.45 -6.99 15.59
C PRO A 110 13.59 -6.82 17.10
N GLY A 111 13.39 -5.61 17.66
CA GLY A 111 13.48 -5.37 19.09
C GLY A 111 12.45 -6.18 19.88
N LEU A 112 11.20 -6.24 19.47
CA LEU A 112 10.15 -7.03 20.12
C LEU A 112 10.37 -8.54 20.00
N SER A 113 11.11 -9.01 18.98
CA SER A 113 11.49 -10.41 18.83
C SER A 113 12.81 -10.78 19.51
N GLY A 114 13.50 -9.83 20.18
CA GLY A 114 14.77 -10.05 20.87
C GLY A 114 16.00 -10.02 19.98
N ASP A 115 15.87 -9.62 18.72
CA ASP A 115 16.99 -9.35 17.81
C ASP A 115 17.50 -7.92 18.03
N TRP A 116 18.37 -7.80 19.04
CA TRP A 116 18.92 -6.49 19.43
C TRP A 116 19.89 -5.91 18.39
N SER A 117 20.61 -6.75 17.66
CA SER A 117 21.52 -6.29 16.59
C SER A 117 20.69 -5.71 15.43
N GLY A 118 19.70 -6.45 14.94
CA GLY A 118 18.81 -5.96 13.89
C GLY A 118 18.02 -4.71 14.30
N ALA A 119 17.67 -4.59 15.59
CA ALA A 119 17.02 -3.38 16.10
C ALA A 119 17.96 -2.16 16.08
N LEU A 120 19.22 -2.32 16.45
CA LEU A 120 20.21 -1.24 16.39
C LEU A 120 20.50 -0.82 14.93
N ASP A 121 20.71 -1.78 14.04
CA ASP A 121 20.95 -1.50 12.63
C ASP A 121 19.79 -0.74 11.98
N ALA A 122 18.55 -1.04 12.39
CA ALA A 122 17.34 -0.42 11.85
C ALA A 122 17.16 1.07 12.23
N PHE A 123 17.93 1.62 13.16
CA PHE A 123 17.95 3.07 13.42
C PHE A 123 18.75 3.84 12.38
N ASP A 124 19.73 3.18 11.75
CA ASP A 124 20.72 3.83 10.86
C ASP A 124 20.39 3.68 9.38
N THR A 125 19.44 2.80 9.02
CA THR A 125 19.05 2.54 7.64
C THR A 125 17.54 2.44 7.46
N VAL A 126 17.07 2.67 6.24
CA VAL A 126 15.69 2.37 5.80
C VAL A 126 15.62 1.07 4.99
N ASP A 127 16.77 0.44 4.72
CA ASP A 127 16.83 -0.84 4.02
C ASP A 127 16.54 -1.98 4.98
N TYR A 128 15.74 -2.93 4.55
CA TYR A 128 15.40 -4.11 5.35
C TYR A 128 15.14 -5.34 4.46
N THR A 129 15.22 -6.52 5.07
CA THR A 129 14.82 -7.75 4.41
C THR A 129 13.34 -8.01 4.65
N ASN A 130 12.55 -8.09 3.57
CA ASN A 130 11.12 -8.37 3.68
C ASN A 130 10.83 -9.86 3.96
N ARG A 131 9.56 -10.23 4.14
CA ARG A 131 9.15 -11.63 4.40
C ARG A 131 9.41 -12.60 3.25
N LEU A 132 9.71 -12.09 2.05
CA LEU A 132 10.11 -12.89 0.88
C LEU A 132 11.63 -13.08 0.80
N GLY A 133 12.40 -12.55 1.77
CA GLY A 133 13.86 -12.61 1.77
C GLY A 133 14.52 -11.60 0.84
N LEU A 134 13.77 -10.62 0.30
CA LEU A 134 14.30 -9.61 -0.59
C LEU A 134 14.77 -8.39 0.19
N GLN A 135 15.92 -7.84 -0.22
CA GLN A 135 16.38 -6.53 0.25
C GLN A 135 15.51 -5.46 -0.41
N VAL A 136 14.86 -4.65 0.40
CA VAL A 136 13.92 -3.62 -0.01
C VAL A 136 14.04 -2.41 0.92
N ARG A 137 13.40 -1.32 0.53
CA ARG A 137 13.45 -0.04 1.21
C ARG A 137 12.11 0.24 1.94
N ALA A 138 12.20 0.86 3.10
CA ALA A 138 11.07 1.49 3.79
C ALA A 138 11.03 3.00 3.48
N ASP A 139 9.91 3.63 3.74
CA ASP A 139 9.71 5.06 3.52
C ASP A 139 9.43 5.77 4.85
N ARG A 140 9.93 6.99 4.99
CA ARG A 140 9.64 7.83 6.16
C ARG A 140 8.46 8.76 5.87
N LEU A 141 7.65 9.00 6.90
CA LEU A 141 6.47 9.86 6.76
C LEU A 141 6.83 11.29 6.30
N ALA A 142 7.91 11.85 6.84
CA ALA A 142 8.35 13.20 6.50
C ALA A 142 8.76 13.34 5.03
N ASP A 143 9.51 12.36 4.51
CA ASP A 143 10.01 12.35 3.13
C ASP A 143 8.84 12.24 2.14
N LEU A 144 7.92 11.28 2.37
CA LEU A 144 6.74 11.13 1.52
C LEU A 144 5.82 12.34 1.58
N THR A 145 5.70 13.00 2.76
CA THR A 145 4.91 14.24 2.88
C THR A 145 5.50 15.36 2.01
N ALA A 146 6.83 15.50 2.01
CA ALA A 146 7.52 16.47 1.16
C ALA A 146 7.35 16.15 -0.33
N THR A 147 7.54 14.88 -0.72
CA THR A 147 7.36 14.43 -2.11
C THR A 147 5.92 14.66 -2.58
N LEU A 148 4.91 14.26 -1.80
CA LEU A 148 3.50 14.46 -2.14
C LEU A 148 3.15 15.94 -2.34
N SER A 149 3.70 16.82 -1.51
CA SER A 149 3.54 18.27 -1.68
C SER A 149 4.17 18.75 -2.99
N GLY A 150 5.37 18.26 -3.30
CA GLY A 150 6.13 18.64 -4.51
C GLY A 150 5.49 18.20 -5.83
N ILE A 151 4.73 17.09 -5.83
CA ILE A 151 4.05 16.56 -7.01
C ILE A 151 2.59 17.03 -7.17
N GLY A 152 2.13 17.97 -6.34
CA GLY A 152 0.79 18.54 -6.43
C GLY A 152 -0.33 17.66 -5.89
N ALA A 153 0.01 16.68 -5.04
CA ALA A 153 -0.95 15.84 -4.31
C ALA A 153 -0.63 15.85 -2.80
N PRO A 154 -0.68 17.03 -2.14
CA PRO A 154 -0.29 17.18 -0.74
C PRO A 154 -1.01 16.19 0.17
N LEU A 155 -0.32 15.77 1.22
CA LEU A 155 -0.85 14.85 2.23
C LEU A 155 -2.09 15.49 2.89
N HIS A 156 -3.23 14.82 2.77
CA HIS A 156 -4.48 15.20 3.42
C HIS A 156 -4.63 14.53 4.78
N THR A 157 -4.36 13.23 4.85
CA THR A 157 -4.42 12.44 6.09
C THR A 157 -3.54 11.19 5.98
N TRP A 158 -3.20 10.59 7.12
CA TRP A 158 -2.49 9.32 7.16
C TRP A 158 -2.89 8.48 8.37
N TYR A 159 -2.64 7.18 8.27
CA TYR A 159 -2.98 6.17 9.27
C TYR A 159 -1.81 5.22 9.47
N GLY A 160 -1.67 4.72 10.71
CA GLY A 160 -0.86 3.54 10.98
C GLY A 160 -1.63 2.27 10.64
N VAL A 161 -0.95 1.28 10.06
CA VAL A 161 -1.56 -0.02 9.74
C VAL A 161 -0.69 -1.12 10.35
N ARG A 162 -1.32 -2.11 10.99
CA ARG A 162 -0.65 -3.18 11.73
C ARG A 162 0.18 -2.64 12.90
N VAL A 163 -0.49 -1.93 13.79
CA VAL A 163 0.10 -1.41 15.03
C VAL A 163 0.43 -2.56 15.98
N PHE A 164 -0.49 -3.51 16.14
CA PHE A 164 -0.37 -4.63 17.08
C PHE A 164 -0.04 -5.97 16.40
N THR A 165 -0.29 -6.09 15.09
CA THR A 165 -0.25 -7.37 14.39
C THR A 165 1.02 -7.60 13.54
N ASP A 166 2.02 -6.72 13.56
CA ASP A 166 3.25 -6.91 12.76
C ASP A 166 4.15 -8.05 13.28
N GLY A 167 4.17 -8.28 14.58
CA GLY A 167 4.94 -9.34 15.23
C GLY A 167 4.26 -10.71 15.25
N THR A 168 2.97 -10.78 14.98
CA THR A 168 2.24 -12.04 14.99
C THR A 168 2.61 -12.87 13.76
N GLU A 169 2.91 -14.15 13.97
CA GLU A 169 3.15 -15.07 12.87
C GLU A 169 1.91 -15.13 11.97
N ALA A 170 2.15 -14.97 10.67
CA ALA A 170 1.07 -14.97 9.66
C ALA A 170 0.38 -16.34 9.49
N ALA A 171 0.75 -17.32 10.29
CA ALA A 171 0.27 -18.71 10.25
C ALA A 171 -0.77 -19.03 11.33
N ALA A 172 -1.12 -18.10 12.20
CA ALA A 172 -2.21 -18.33 13.11
C ALA A 172 -3.53 -18.42 12.34
N GLU A 173 -4.35 -19.40 12.65
CA GLU A 173 -5.74 -19.44 12.23
C GLU A 173 -6.40 -18.11 12.59
N LEU A 174 -7.29 -17.63 11.72
CA LEU A 174 -8.05 -16.42 12.04
C LEU A 174 -8.78 -16.65 13.38
N PRO A 175 -8.75 -15.67 14.30
CA PRO A 175 -9.46 -15.78 15.55
C PRO A 175 -10.97 -15.90 15.29
N PRO A 176 -11.77 -16.39 16.26
CA PRO A 176 -13.21 -16.35 16.18
C PRO A 176 -13.75 -14.97 15.79
N GLU A 177 -14.88 -14.91 15.10
CA GLU A 177 -15.44 -13.68 14.52
C GLU A 177 -15.50 -12.51 15.52
N GLU A 178 -15.98 -12.76 16.73
CA GLU A 178 -16.08 -11.72 17.78
C GLU A 178 -14.70 -11.17 18.21
N GLU A 179 -13.69 -12.03 18.27
CA GLU A 179 -12.32 -11.62 18.58
C GLU A 179 -11.67 -10.89 17.42
N LEU A 180 -11.95 -11.33 16.19
CA LEU A 180 -11.50 -10.65 14.98
C LEU A 180 -12.08 -9.23 14.88
N GLU A 181 -13.36 -9.05 15.19
CA GLU A 181 -14.00 -7.72 15.24
C GLU A 181 -13.32 -6.80 16.25
N ARG A 182 -13.04 -7.32 17.46
CA ARG A 182 -12.32 -6.56 18.51
C ARG A 182 -10.90 -6.20 18.10
N LEU A 183 -10.19 -7.12 17.45
CA LEU A 183 -8.86 -6.89 16.92
C LEU A 183 -8.88 -5.79 15.83
N LEU A 184 -9.80 -5.87 14.88
CA LEU A 184 -9.94 -4.87 13.84
C LEU A 184 -10.30 -3.50 14.41
N ALA A 185 -11.20 -3.44 15.39
CA ALA A 185 -11.55 -2.19 16.07
C ALA A 185 -10.36 -1.58 16.83
N ALA A 186 -9.53 -2.42 17.47
CA ALA A 186 -8.32 -1.98 18.17
C ALA A 186 -7.27 -1.44 17.17
N GLU A 187 -7.02 -2.16 16.08
CA GLU A 187 -6.11 -1.72 15.01
C GLU A 187 -6.57 -0.40 14.36
N GLU A 188 -7.87 -0.28 14.05
CA GLU A 188 -8.43 0.94 13.49
C GLU A 188 -8.26 2.13 14.43
N ARG A 189 -8.54 1.96 15.72
CA ARG A 189 -8.39 3.01 16.72
C ARG A 189 -6.92 3.38 16.91
N ALA A 190 -6.03 2.42 17.03
CA ALA A 190 -4.59 2.67 17.17
C ALA A 190 -4.02 3.35 15.92
N GLY A 191 -4.44 2.92 14.73
CA GLY A 191 -4.01 3.48 13.46
C GLY A 191 -4.39 4.94 13.24
N ARG A 192 -5.32 5.49 14.04
CA ARG A 192 -5.76 6.90 14.00
C ARG A 192 -5.23 7.74 15.16
N THR A 193 -4.62 7.12 16.16
CA THR A 193 -4.32 7.78 17.44
C THR A 193 -2.82 7.89 17.68
N ASP A 194 -2.32 9.12 17.90
CA ASP A 194 -0.96 9.33 18.37
C ASP A 194 -0.79 8.91 19.84
N PRO A 195 0.34 8.32 20.25
CA PRO A 195 1.52 8.01 19.42
C PRO A 195 1.43 6.65 18.68
N TYR A 196 0.36 5.88 18.86
CA TYR A 196 0.25 4.50 18.35
C TYR A 196 0.45 4.41 16.84
N ARG A 197 -0.17 5.28 16.04
CA ARG A 197 -0.05 5.24 14.59
C ARG A 197 1.40 5.43 14.10
N SER A 198 2.21 6.17 14.85
CA SER A 198 3.60 6.46 14.48
C SER A 198 4.51 5.23 14.56
N VAL A 199 4.16 4.24 15.39
CA VAL A 199 4.90 2.99 15.56
C VAL A 199 4.33 1.81 14.77
N ALA A 200 3.33 2.05 13.95
CA ALA A 200 2.73 1.03 13.10
C ALA A 200 3.73 0.46 12.09
N ALA A 201 3.53 -0.78 11.71
CA ALA A 201 4.38 -1.45 10.72
C ALA A 201 4.33 -0.81 9.34
N LEU A 202 3.16 -0.30 8.95
CA LEU A 202 2.94 0.35 7.67
C LEU A 202 2.33 1.74 7.88
N LEU A 203 2.60 2.63 6.92
CA LEU A 203 1.94 3.91 6.79
C LEU A 203 0.96 3.85 5.62
N HIS A 204 -0.28 4.26 5.85
CA HIS A 204 -1.26 4.51 4.81
C HIS A 204 -1.44 6.02 4.66
N LEU A 205 -0.92 6.58 3.57
CA LEU A 205 -0.99 8.00 3.28
C LEU A 205 -2.05 8.27 2.21
N CYS A 206 -2.81 9.33 2.41
CA CYS A 206 -3.84 9.81 1.49
C CYS A 206 -3.48 11.23 1.04
N GLY A 207 -2.98 11.38 -0.18
CA GLY A 207 -2.73 12.66 -0.82
C GLY A 207 -3.91 13.07 -1.70
N VAL A 208 -4.22 14.35 -1.79
CA VAL A 208 -5.31 14.87 -2.63
C VAL A 208 -4.74 15.82 -3.66
N ARG A 209 -5.02 15.57 -4.95
CA ARG A 209 -4.60 16.44 -6.04
C ARG A 209 -5.33 17.77 -5.97
N GLY A 210 -4.56 18.87 -5.94
CA GLY A 210 -5.10 20.24 -6.05
C GLY A 210 -5.61 20.61 -7.44
#